data_720ad65ee0fc322fae03a8dee80f0bf0
#
_entry.id   720ad65ee0fc322fae03a8dee80f0bf0
#
_cell.length_a   1.000
_cell.length_b   1.000
_cell.length_c   1.000
_cell.angle_alpha   90.00
_cell.angle_beta   90.00
_cell.angle_gamma   90.00
#
_symmetry.space_group_name_H-M   'P 1'
#
loop_
_entity.id
_entity.type
_entity.pdbx_description
1 polymer ?
#
loop_
_entity_poly.entity_id
_entity_poly.type
_entity_poly.pdbx_seq_one_letter_code
_entity_poly.pdbx_strand_id
1 'polypeptide(L)'
;MADKQRAIFQDVESQAKPAAAPGGIDRAGKGARGAIRAWIMVIFAMVALMIAVGGMTRLTDSGLSITEWKPVTGSVPPLSEEAWMAEFEKYRQIPEYQLQNKGMSLEEFKGIYWWEWGHRQLGRVIGLVWALGFFGFLAARKIPTGWTGRLLFLGGLGGLQGAIGWWMVSSGLGGEMLDVASYRLATHLGLAFIILGFAAWYIFLLGRREADLMQARRSGDTRLFGRSTGLMHLAFIQILLGALVAGIDAGRAFPTWPLMGDSFLPPDPFTITPLWRNFFEDAGLVQFVHRMVAYALFLYGAVIWWGARRGPNGHTRFAFNAMFAVMLLQVILGIMTAIKSKHSFSSCAMNVFCLSICSIFSQNQNV
;
A
#
# COMPACT_ATOMS: atom_id res chain seq x y z
N MET A 1 79.25 -25.29 8.44
CA MET A 1 78.17 -24.76 9.27
C MET A 1 77.15 -24.22 8.34
N ALA A 2 76.10 -24.94 8.09
CA ALA A 2 75.00 -24.55 7.20
C ALA A 2 73.87 -23.92 8.04
N ASP A 3 73.61 -22.69 7.68
CA ASP A 3 72.63 -21.84 8.32
C ASP A 3 71.19 -22.34 8.04
N LYS A 4 70.43 -22.73 9.09
CA LYS A 4 69.05 -23.09 8.98
C LYS A 4 68.21 -21.82 8.99
N GLN A 5 67.98 -21.24 7.83
CA GLN A 5 66.86 -20.30 7.67
C GLN A 5 65.53 -21.07 7.83
N ARG A 6 64.88 -20.91 8.98
CA ARG A 6 63.50 -21.37 9.22
C ARG A 6 62.59 -20.53 8.37
N ALA A 7 61.97 -21.15 7.37
CA ALA A 7 60.88 -20.55 6.62
C ALA A 7 59.63 -20.41 7.52
N ILE A 8 59.44 -19.23 8.06
CA ILE A 8 58.29 -18.86 8.90
C ILE A 8 56.96 -18.84 8.11
N PHE A 9 57.03 -18.99 6.77
CA PHE A 9 55.86 -18.83 5.89
C PHE A 9 55.35 -20.14 5.25
N GLN A 10 55.90 -21.30 5.57
CA GLN A 10 55.47 -22.56 4.92
C GLN A 10 54.32 -23.31 5.58
N ASP A 11 53.91 -22.94 6.79
CA ASP A 11 52.85 -23.68 7.53
C ASP A 11 51.44 -23.06 7.43
N VAL A 12 51.21 -22.04 6.63
CA VAL A 12 49.90 -21.36 6.54
C VAL A 12 49.04 -21.88 5.38
N GLU A 13 49.60 -22.62 4.42
CA GLU A 13 48.84 -23.07 3.24
C GLU A 13 48.13 -24.43 3.36
N SER A 14 48.38 -25.22 4.41
CA SER A 14 47.83 -26.57 4.48
C SER A 14 46.72 -26.80 5.55
N GLN A 15 46.35 -25.79 6.29
CA GLN A 15 45.12 -25.88 7.11
C GLN A 15 43.96 -25.26 6.36
N ALA A 16 43.15 -26.10 5.68
CA ALA A 16 41.81 -25.70 5.27
C ALA A 16 41.13 -25.09 6.48
N LYS A 17 40.92 -23.75 6.48
CA LYS A 17 40.14 -23.08 7.52
C LYS A 17 38.87 -23.88 7.76
N PRO A 18 38.64 -24.40 8.97
CA PRO A 18 37.36 -25.00 9.26
C PRO A 18 36.28 -24.00 8.88
N ALA A 19 35.34 -24.42 8.05
CA ALA A 19 34.22 -23.58 7.65
C ALA A 19 33.65 -22.96 8.92
N ALA A 20 33.66 -21.62 9.00
CA ALA A 20 33.18 -20.92 10.18
C ALA A 20 31.81 -21.48 10.54
N ALA A 21 31.69 -22.01 11.75
CA ALA A 21 30.42 -22.55 12.21
C ALA A 21 29.35 -21.49 11.98
N PRO A 22 28.19 -21.82 11.37
CA PRO A 22 27.13 -20.86 11.17
C PRO A 22 26.86 -20.14 12.48
N GLY A 23 26.89 -18.82 12.49
CA GLY A 23 26.60 -18.02 13.67
C GLY A 23 25.26 -18.47 14.28
N GLY A 24 25.09 -18.41 15.61
CA GLY A 24 23.91 -18.94 16.29
C GLY A 24 22.56 -18.45 15.76
N ILE A 25 22.53 -17.38 14.97
CA ILE A 25 21.36 -16.80 14.28
C ILE A 25 21.01 -17.62 13.01
N ASP A 26 21.97 -18.23 12.33
CA ASP A 26 21.75 -19.09 11.16
C ASP A 26 21.31 -20.54 11.52
N ARG A 27 21.33 -20.92 12.80
CA ARG A 27 20.91 -22.25 13.27
C ARG A 27 19.39 -22.46 13.29
N ALA A 28 18.58 -21.41 13.25
CA ALA A 28 17.14 -21.54 12.98
C ALA A 28 16.97 -21.92 11.51
N GLY A 29 16.73 -23.20 11.25
CA GLY A 29 16.84 -23.88 9.97
C GLY A 29 16.42 -23.06 8.75
N LYS A 30 17.27 -23.05 7.72
CA LYS A 30 17.04 -22.35 6.44
C LYS A 30 15.64 -22.58 5.86
N GLY A 31 15.01 -23.74 6.13
CA GLY A 31 13.67 -24.09 5.68
C GLY A 31 12.54 -23.26 6.30
N ALA A 32 12.66 -22.84 7.56
CA ALA A 32 11.64 -22.06 8.24
C ALA A 32 11.57 -20.60 7.72
N ARG A 33 12.71 -19.94 7.50
CA ARG A 33 12.75 -18.57 6.96
C ARG A 33 12.16 -18.51 5.55
N GLY A 34 12.45 -19.48 4.70
CA GLY A 34 11.90 -19.56 3.34
C GLY A 34 10.38 -19.76 3.33
N ALA A 35 9.86 -20.65 4.17
CA ALA A 35 8.43 -20.90 4.28
C ALA A 35 7.67 -19.66 4.82
N ILE A 36 8.20 -19.01 5.87
CA ILE A 36 7.62 -17.79 6.42
C ILE A 36 7.68 -16.65 5.39
N ARG A 37 8.78 -16.53 4.65
CA ARG A 37 8.89 -15.56 3.56
C ARG A 37 7.83 -15.80 2.48
N ALA A 38 7.64 -17.05 2.04
CA ALA A 38 6.62 -17.40 1.05
C ALA A 38 5.20 -17.09 1.56
N TRP A 39 4.91 -17.40 2.81
CA TRP A 39 3.63 -17.05 3.43
C TRP A 39 3.40 -15.52 3.48
N ILE A 40 4.41 -14.71 3.85
CA ILE A 40 4.28 -13.24 3.82
C ILE A 40 4.15 -12.74 2.37
N MET A 41 4.78 -13.38 1.38
CA MET A 41 4.58 -13.05 -0.04
C MET A 41 3.13 -13.27 -0.47
N VAL A 42 2.48 -14.34 0.00
CA VAL A 42 1.03 -14.56 -0.23
C VAL A 42 0.21 -13.43 0.40
N ILE A 43 0.48 -13.08 1.66
CA ILE A 43 -0.21 -11.97 2.34
C ILE A 43 0.01 -10.65 1.55
N PHE A 44 1.24 -10.36 1.13
CA PHE A 44 1.56 -9.18 0.33
C PHE A 44 0.74 -9.13 -0.96
N ALA A 45 0.68 -10.22 -1.70
CA ALA A 45 -0.10 -10.30 -2.93
C ALA A 45 -1.60 -10.11 -2.67
N MET A 46 -2.12 -10.68 -1.58
CA MET A 46 -3.52 -10.51 -1.19
C MET A 46 -3.84 -9.08 -0.74
N VAL A 47 -2.94 -8.41 -0.02
CA VAL A 47 -3.11 -7.00 0.36
C VAL A 47 -3.04 -6.09 -0.87
N ALA A 48 -2.15 -6.36 -1.83
CA ALA A 48 -2.10 -5.64 -3.10
C ALA A 48 -3.41 -5.81 -3.90
N LEU A 49 -3.93 -7.03 -3.97
CA LEU A 49 -5.24 -7.32 -4.57
C LEU A 49 -6.37 -6.59 -3.82
N MET A 50 -6.32 -6.57 -2.48
CA MET A 50 -7.29 -5.86 -1.64
C MET A 50 -7.33 -4.36 -1.97
N ILE A 51 -6.18 -3.71 -2.16
CA ILE A 51 -6.11 -2.30 -2.55
C ILE A 51 -6.77 -2.08 -3.92
N ALA A 52 -6.56 -2.99 -4.87
CA ALA A 52 -7.19 -2.91 -6.18
C ALA A 52 -8.72 -3.12 -6.10
N VAL A 53 -9.17 -4.13 -5.37
CA VAL A 53 -10.60 -4.40 -5.15
C VAL A 53 -11.28 -3.25 -4.40
N GLY A 54 -10.63 -2.66 -3.38
CA GLY A 54 -11.11 -1.47 -2.68
C GLY A 54 -11.25 -0.25 -3.60
N GLY A 55 -10.31 -0.07 -4.52
CA GLY A 55 -10.41 0.94 -5.57
C GLY A 55 -11.61 0.72 -6.48
N MET A 56 -11.89 -0.53 -6.87
CA MET A 56 -13.09 -0.87 -7.66
C MET A 56 -14.38 -0.65 -6.87
N THR A 57 -14.42 -1.01 -5.58
CA THR A 57 -15.56 -0.75 -4.69
C THR A 57 -15.89 0.75 -4.63
N ARG A 58 -14.86 1.62 -4.61
CA ARG A 58 -15.07 3.08 -4.66
C ARG A 58 -15.58 3.55 -6.03
N LEU A 59 -15.04 2.99 -7.12
CA LEU A 59 -15.42 3.36 -8.49
C LEU A 59 -16.84 2.93 -8.89
N THR A 60 -17.35 1.89 -8.24
CA THR A 60 -18.71 1.37 -8.46
C THR A 60 -19.72 1.91 -7.47
N ASP A 61 -19.33 2.90 -6.64
CA ASP A 61 -20.12 3.47 -5.56
C ASP A 61 -20.79 2.39 -4.68
N SER A 62 -20.01 1.34 -4.35
CA SER A 62 -20.52 0.14 -3.66
C SER A 62 -20.21 0.12 -2.16
N GLY A 63 -19.47 1.13 -1.66
CA GLY A 63 -18.85 1.10 -0.33
C GLY A 63 -19.80 1.27 0.86
N LEU A 64 -21.10 1.54 0.63
CA LEU A 64 -22.12 1.74 1.65
C LEU A 64 -23.30 0.77 1.52
N SER A 65 -23.21 -0.24 0.65
CA SER A 65 -24.28 -1.21 0.39
C SER A 65 -24.54 -2.15 1.58
N ILE A 66 -23.52 -2.40 2.43
CA ILE A 66 -23.61 -3.23 3.64
C ILE A 66 -23.56 -2.34 4.88
N THR A 67 -24.71 -2.07 5.45
CA THR A 67 -24.91 -1.06 6.50
C THR A 67 -24.58 -1.52 7.92
N GLU A 68 -24.24 -2.80 8.12
CA GLU A 68 -23.97 -3.37 9.44
C GLU A 68 -22.57 -3.94 9.57
N TRP A 69 -22.00 -3.80 10.77
CA TRP A 69 -20.75 -4.48 11.08
C TRP A 69 -21.02 -5.92 11.53
N LYS A 70 -20.80 -6.84 10.62
CA LYS A 70 -20.93 -8.29 10.90
C LYS A 70 -19.59 -8.98 10.53
N PRO A 71 -18.55 -8.91 11.38
CA PRO A 71 -17.23 -9.43 11.04
C PRO A 71 -17.21 -10.96 10.84
N VAL A 72 -18.02 -11.70 11.57
CA VAL A 72 -18.11 -13.17 11.49
C VAL A 72 -19.33 -13.61 10.68
N THR A 73 -20.53 -13.24 11.09
CA THR A 73 -21.78 -13.68 10.45
C THR A 73 -21.94 -13.14 9.02
N GLY A 74 -21.37 -11.98 8.71
CA GLY A 74 -21.36 -11.42 7.35
C GLY A 74 -20.43 -12.13 6.37
N SER A 75 -19.80 -13.26 6.76
CA SER A 75 -19.05 -14.11 5.82
C SER A 75 -19.97 -14.92 4.90
N VAL A 76 -21.23 -15.11 5.28
CA VAL A 76 -22.25 -15.75 4.45
C VAL A 76 -23.10 -14.64 3.81
N PRO A 77 -23.23 -14.60 2.48
CA PRO A 77 -24.09 -13.63 1.80
C PRO A 77 -25.57 -13.99 2.00
N PRO A 78 -26.53 -13.10 1.67
CA PRO A 78 -27.93 -13.44 1.66
C PRO A 78 -28.23 -14.62 0.73
N LEU A 79 -28.88 -15.67 1.23
CA LEU A 79 -29.14 -16.92 0.49
C LEU A 79 -30.59 -17.05 0.02
N SER A 80 -31.53 -16.24 0.52
CA SER A 80 -32.93 -16.25 0.13
C SER A 80 -33.35 -14.87 -0.37
N GLU A 81 -34.44 -14.80 -1.11
CA GLU A 81 -35.02 -13.55 -1.59
C GLU A 81 -35.44 -12.63 -0.43
N GLU A 82 -35.98 -13.21 0.63
CA GLU A 82 -36.33 -12.46 1.84
C GLU A 82 -35.12 -11.84 2.51
N ALA A 83 -33.99 -12.57 2.58
CA ALA A 83 -32.73 -12.06 3.12
C ALA A 83 -32.16 -10.93 2.25
N TRP A 84 -32.24 -11.05 0.92
CA TRP A 84 -31.87 -9.98 0.00
C TRP A 84 -32.73 -8.72 0.17
N MET A 85 -34.04 -8.89 0.27
CA MET A 85 -34.98 -7.78 0.52
C MET A 85 -34.68 -7.11 1.86
N ALA A 86 -34.39 -7.88 2.91
CA ALA A 86 -34.04 -7.33 4.22
C ALA A 86 -32.76 -6.47 4.20
N GLU A 87 -31.70 -6.88 3.49
CA GLU A 87 -30.50 -6.07 3.35
C GLU A 87 -30.76 -4.84 2.45
N PHE A 88 -31.56 -4.98 1.40
CA PHE A 88 -31.95 -3.86 0.54
C PHE A 88 -32.77 -2.82 1.28
N GLU A 89 -33.73 -3.21 2.12
CA GLU A 89 -34.51 -2.27 2.95
C GLU A 89 -33.65 -1.47 3.93
N LYS A 90 -32.58 -2.06 4.48
CA LYS A 90 -31.59 -1.32 5.29
C LYS A 90 -30.82 -0.29 4.46
N TYR A 91 -30.39 -0.66 3.25
CA TYR A 91 -29.73 0.25 2.33
C TYR A 91 -30.62 1.41 1.90
N ARG A 92 -31.92 1.17 1.70
CA ARG A 92 -32.90 2.20 1.34
C ARG A 92 -33.08 3.29 2.40
N GLN A 93 -32.62 3.08 3.63
CA GLN A 93 -32.72 4.04 4.73
C GLN A 93 -31.56 5.00 4.81
N ILE A 94 -30.43 4.74 4.12
CA ILE A 94 -29.26 5.60 4.18
C ILE A 94 -29.37 6.77 3.18
N PRO A 95 -28.64 7.89 3.43
CA PRO A 95 -28.66 9.09 2.57
C PRO A 95 -28.29 8.83 1.12
N GLU A 96 -27.30 7.96 0.86
CA GLU A 96 -26.87 7.60 -0.50
C GLU A 96 -28.05 7.07 -1.34
N TYR A 97 -28.84 6.13 -0.80
CA TYR A 97 -30.02 5.66 -1.53
C TYR A 97 -31.06 6.76 -1.72
N GLN A 98 -31.38 7.50 -0.65
CA GLN A 98 -32.46 8.49 -0.68
C GLN A 98 -32.20 9.65 -1.65
N LEU A 99 -30.95 10.06 -1.80
CA LEU A 99 -30.56 11.24 -2.57
C LEU A 99 -29.92 10.93 -3.92
N GLN A 100 -29.21 9.80 -4.03
CA GLN A 100 -28.46 9.45 -5.23
C GLN A 100 -29.03 8.25 -5.98
N ASN A 101 -29.38 7.18 -5.27
CA ASN A 101 -29.78 5.89 -5.85
C ASN A 101 -31.29 5.59 -5.72
N LYS A 102 -32.12 6.63 -5.52
CA LYS A 102 -33.55 6.49 -5.36
C LYS A 102 -34.19 5.85 -6.61
N GLY A 103 -34.88 4.73 -6.39
CA GLY A 103 -35.47 3.96 -7.48
C GLY A 103 -34.63 2.79 -7.98
N MET A 104 -33.44 2.58 -7.39
CA MET A 104 -32.61 1.40 -7.68
C MET A 104 -33.41 0.12 -7.47
N SER A 105 -33.30 -0.82 -8.39
CA SER A 105 -33.90 -2.15 -8.32
C SER A 105 -33.11 -3.08 -7.38
N LEU A 106 -33.73 -4.17 -6.93
CA LEU A 106 -33.04 -5.20 -6.15
C LEU A 106 -31.84 -5.81 -6.91
N GLU A 107 -31.95 -5.97 -8.21
CA GLU A 107 -30.86 -6.55 -9.04
C GLU A 107 -29.66 -5.60 -9.13
N GLU A 108 -29.89 -4.30 -9.27
CA GLU A 108 -28.83 -3.29 -9.23
C GLU A 108 -28.17 -3.23 -7.85
N PHE A 109 -28.96 -3.30 -6.78
CA PHE A 109 -28.45 -3.39 -5.41
C PHE A 109 -27.57 -4.63 -5.20
N LYS A 110 -27.96 -5.80 -5.69
CA LYS A 110 -27.12 -7.01 -5.63
C LYS A 110 -25.76 -6.78 -6.29
N GLY A 111 -25.70 -6.01 -7.38
CA GLY A 111 -24.45 -5.67 -8.06
C GLY A 111 -23.46 -4.94 -7.15
N ILE A 112 -23.90 -3.86 -6.49
CA ILE A 112 -23.05 -3.09 -5.54
C ILE A 112 -22.77 -3.87 -4.26
N TYR A 113 -23.72 -4.66 -3.78
CA TYR A 113 -23.53 -5.52 -2.60
C TYR A 113 -22.42 -6.54 -2.80
N TRP A 114 -22.34 -7.19 -3.97
CA TRP A 114 -21.30 -8.18 -4.26
C TRP A 114 -19.89 -7.57 -4.31
N TRP A 115 -19.72 -6.35 -4.78
CA TRP A 115 -18.45 -5.64 -4.74
C TRP A 115 -17.99 -5.40 -3.30
N GLU A 116 -18.86 -4.88 -2.46
CA GLU A 116 -18.53 -4.61 -1.06
C GLU A 116 -18.35 -5.90 -0.26
N TRP A 117 -19.23 -6.89 -0.46
CA TRP A 117 -19.09 -8.19 0.20
C TRP A 117 -17.77 -8.87 -0.19
N GLY A 118 -17.42 -8.87 -1.47
CA GLY A 118 -16.16 -9.42 -1.97
C GLY A 118 -14.93 -8.75 -1.34
N HIS A 119 -14.95 -7.41 -1.24
CA HIS A 119 -13.92 -6.64 -0.55
C HIS A 119 -13.81 -7.05 0.93
N ARG A 120 -14.92 -7.06 1.65
CA ARG A 120 -14.97 -7.48 3.06
C ARG A 120 -14.56 -8.96 3.24
N GLN A 121 -14.95 -9.83 2.31
CA GLN A 121 -14.58 -11.25 2.35
C GLN A 121 -13.09 -11.46 2.13
N LEU A 122 -12.48 -10.76 1.19
CA LEU A 122 -11.04 -10.81 0.98
C LEU A 122 -10.28 -10.38 2.25
N GLY A 123 -10.77 -9.37 2.97
CA GLY A 123 -10.23 -8.96 4.27
C GLY A 123 -10.27 -10.07 5.32
N ARG A 124 -11.39 -10.80 5.42
CA ARG A 124 -11.51 -11.97 6.33
C ARG A 124 -10.52 -13.07 5.96
N VAL A 125 -10.39 -13.35 4.65
CA VAL A 125 -9.45 -14.39 4.16
C VAL A 125 -8.00 -13.99 4.43
N ILE A 126 -7.62 -12.72 4.27
CA ILE A 126 -6.28 -12.23 4.65
C ILE A 126 -6.03 -12.48 6.15
N GLY A 127 -6.99 -12.12 7.00
CA GLY A 127 -6.90 -12.35 8.44
C GLY A 127 -6.77 -13.83 8.79
N LEU A 128 -7.54 -14.70 8.14
CA LEU A 128 -7.46 -16.15 8.32
C LEU A 128 -6.12 -16.72 7.86
N VAL A 129 -5.63 -16.33 6.69
CA VAL A 129 -4.31 -16.75 6.16
C VAL A 129 -3.19 -16.31 7.10
N TRP A 130 -3.29 -15.06 7.63
CA TRP A 130 -2.34 -14.61 8.63
C TRP A 130 -2.41 -15.47 9.91
N ALA A 131 -3.60 -15.70 10.45
CA ALA A 131 -3.77 -16.45 11.69
C ALA A 131 -3.30 -17.90 11.56
N LEU A 132 -3.72 -18.62 10.52
CA LEU A 132 -3.30 -20.00 10.26
C LEU A 132 -1.79 -20.11 10.11
N GLY A 133 -1.17 -19.19 9.35
CA GLY A 133 0.29 -19.18 9.20
C GLY A 133 1.00 -18.86 10.50
N PHE A 134 0.60 -17.80 11.21
CA PHE A 134 1.24 -17.39 12.46
C PHE A 134 1.15 -18.49 13.52
N PHE A 135 -0.05 -18.98 13.83
CA PHE A 135 -0.24 -20.02 14.86
C PHE A 135 0.34 -21.36 14.42
N GLY A 136 0.30 -21.71 13.13
CA GLY A 136 0.94 -22.90 12.59
C GLY A 136 2.47 -22.89 12.78
N PHE A 137 3.14 -21.79 12.39
CA PHE A 137 4.58 -21.65 12.61
C PHE A 137 4.94 -21.56 14.11
N LEU A 138 4.09 -20.92 14.93
CA LEU A 138 4.29 -20.83 16.37
C LEU A 138 4.19 -22.23 17.04
N ALA A 139 3.15 -22.98 16.75
CA ALA A 139 2.94 -24.33 17.27
C ALA A 139 4.07 -25.30 16.85
N ALA A 140 4.51 -25.18 15.59
CA ALA A 140 5.64 -25.94 15.07
C ALA A 140 7.01 -25.47 15.61
N ARG A 141 7.08 -24.41 16.42
CA ARG A 141 8.31 -23.79 16.94
C ARG A 141 9.30 -23.40 15.83
N LYS A 142 8.78 -22.97 14.66
CA LYS A 142 9.56 -22.64 13.47
C LYS A 142 9.77 -21.13 13.28
N ILE A 143 9.23 -20.28 14.14
CA ILE A 143 9.45 -18.82 14.05
C ILE A 143 10.89 -18.51 14.49
N PRO A 144 11.68 -17.82 13.64
CA PRO A 144 13.05 -17.45 13.99
C PRO A 144 13.08 -16.49 15.19
N THR A 145 14.18 -16.50 15.94
CA THR A 145 14.38 -15.60 17.08
C THR A 145 14.19 -14.13 16.66
N GLY A 146 13.41 -13.37 17.44
CA GLY A 146 13.12 -11.95 17.17
C GLY A 146 12.04 -11.69 16.10
N TRP A 147 11.42 -12.74 15.52
CA TRP A 147 10.38 -12.56 14.49
C TRP A 147 8.96 -12.62 15.04
N THR A 148 8.72 -13.21 16.20
CA THR A 148 7.37 -13.33 16.77
C THR A 148 6.68 -11.97 16.91
N GLY A 149 7.36 -10.99 17.51
CA GLY A 149 6.81 -9.63 17.66
C GLY A 149 6.55 -8.93 16.32
N ARG A 150 7.42 -9.13 15.32
CA ARG A 150 7.24 -8.55 13.98
C ARG A 150 6.01 -9.12 13.27
N LEU A 151 5.81 -10.43 13.36
CA LEU A 151 4.65 -11.10 12.76
C LEU A 151 3.35 -10.75 13.48
N LEU A 152 3.38 -10.64 14.83
CA LEU A 152 2.25 -10.14 15.63
C LEU A 152 1.91 -8.70 15.28
N PHE A 153 2.91 -7.84 15.13
CA PHE A 153 2.71 -6.44 14.73
C PHE A 153 2.00 -6.34 13.37
N LEU A 154 2.43 -7.15 12.37
CA LEU A 154 1.76 -7.18 11.07
C LEU A 154 0.30 -7.61 11.18
N GLY A 155 0.00 -8.62 12.00
CA GLY A 155 -1.38 -9.05 12.26
C GLY A 155 -2.19 -8.00 13.03
N GLY A 156 -1.57 -7.32 13.99
CA GLY A 156 -2.18 -6.22 14.72
C GLY A 156 -2.58 -5.05 13.81
N LEU A 157 -1.69 -4.70 12.86
CA LEU A 157 -2.03 -3.72 11.82
C LEU A 157 -3.21 -4.18 10.95
N GLY A 158 -3.27 -5.49 10.61
CA GLY A 158 -4.41 -6.07 9.90
C GLY A 158 -5.73 -5.97 10.66
N GLY A 159 -5.71 -6.23 11.97
CA GLY A 159 -6.87 -6.03 12.84
C GLY A 159 -7.30 -4.56 12.92
N LEU A 160 -6.33 -3.66 13.09
CA LEU A 160 -6.58 -2.21 13.08
C LEU A 160 -7.16 -1.74 11.74
N GLN A 161 -6.69 -2.30 10.63
CA GLN A 161 -7.20 -2.01 9.28
C GLN A 161 -8.70 -2.31 9.18
N GLY A 162 -9.15 -3.44 9.74
CA GLY A 162 -10.58 -3.79 9.78
C GLY A 162 -11.40 -2.79 10.62
N ALA A 163 -10.88 -2.39 11.78
CA ALA A 163 -11.55 -1.41 12.65
C ALA A 163 -11.64 -0.02 11.99
N ILE A 164 -10.54 0.44 11.36
CA ILE A 164 -10.53 1.71 10.62
C ILE A 164 -11.45 1.64 9.39
N GLY A 165 -11.52 0.47 8.70
CA GLY A 165 -12.46 0.28 7.60
C GLY A 165 -13.92 0.45 8.03
N TRP A 166 -14.30 -0.09 9.18
CA TRP A 166 -15.63 0.15 9.71
C TRP A 166 -15.85 1.60 10.16
N TRP A 167 -14.87 2.21 10.83
CA TRP A 167 -14.93 3.62 11.18
C TRP A 167 -15.11 4.53 9.95
N MET A 168 -14.51 4.13 8.81
CA MET A 168 -14.70 4.79 7.52
C MET A 168 -16.16 4.64 7.04
N VAL A 169 -16.66 3.41 6.90
CA VAL A 169 -18.01 3.12 6.42
C VAL A 169 -19.08 3.80 7.29
N SER A 170 -18.92 3.77 8.60
CA SER A 170 -19.86 4.38 9.54
C SER A 170 -20.09 5.88 9.31
N SER A 171 -19.18 6.59 8.62
CA SER A 171 -19.36 8.01 8.32
C SER A 171 -20.39 8.29 7.22
N GLY A 172 -20.61 7.35 6.30
CA GLY A 172 -21.57 7.51 5.20
C GLY A 172 -22.95 6.88 5.48
N LEU A 173 -23.11 6.16 6.61
CA LEU A 173 -24.37 5.47 6.94
C LEU A 173 -25.42 6.39 7.57
N GLY A 174 -25.07 7.62 7.94
CA GLY A 174 -25.98 8.56 8.59
C GLY A 174 -25.57 10.01 8.38
N GLY A 175 -26.44 10.94 8.73
CA GLY A 175 -26.21 12.38 8.54
C GLY A 175 -26.53 12.84 7.12
N GLU A 176 -25.73 13.78 6.59
CA GLU A 176 -25.94 14.39 5.26
C GLU A 176 -24.93 13.95 4.21
N MET A 177 -24.02 13.03 4.56
CA MET A 177 -22.96 12.58 3.66
C MET A 177 -23.48 11.50 2.70
N LEU A 178 -23.18 11.67 1.41
CA LEU A 178 -23.49 10.69 0.36
C LEU A 178 -22.41 9.62 0.22
N ASP A 179 -21.21 9.95 0.64
CA ASP A 179 -20.01 9.10 0.59
C ASP A 179 -19.36 9.00 1.97
N VAL A 180 -18.36 8.14 2.09
CA VAL A 180 -17.53 8.09 3.30
C VAL A 180 -16.65 9.35 3.42
N ALA A 181 -16.38 9.78 4.65
CA ALA A 181 -15.52 10.94 4.87
C ALA A 181 -14.13 10.75 4.24
N SER A 182 -13.70 11.70 3.43
CA SER A 182 -12.46 11.62 2.63
C SER A 182 -11.20 11.36 3.48
N TYR A 183 -11.09 11.99 4.66
CA TYR A 183 -9.97 11.79 5.58
C TYR A 183 -9.98 10.40 6.24
N ARG A 184 -11.17 9.77 6.43
CA ARG A 184 -11.27 8.38 6.91
C ARG A 184 -10.85 7.41 5.81
N LEU A 185 -11.23 7.67 4.56
CA LEU A 185 -10.76 6.92 3.39
C LEU A 185 -9.24 7.03 3.25
N ALA A 186 -8.67 8.22 3.37
CA ALA A 186 -7.23 8.43 3.31
C ALA A 186 -6.49 7.67 4.43
N THR A 187 -7.05 7.65 5.65
CA THR A 187 -6.50 6.89 6.78
C THR A 187 -6.53 5.39 6.52
N HIS A 188 -7.66 4.87 6.02
CA HIS A 188 -7.83 3.46 5.70
C HIS A 188 -6.87 3.00 4.59
N LEU A 189 -6.80 3.74 3.49
CA LEU A 189 -5.87 3.46 2.39
C LEU A 189 -4.41 3.61 2.81
N GLY A 190 -4.08 4.66 3.57
CA GLY A 190 -2.74 4.88 4.10
C GLY A 190 -2.24 3.72 4.95
N LEU A 191 -3.09 3.20 5.86
CA LEU A 191 -2.75 2.03 6.67
C LEU A 191 -2.56 0.77 5.81
N ALA A 192 -3.36 0.57 4.75
CA ALA A 192 -3.16 -0.54 3.82
C ALA A 192 -1.78 -0.49 3.15
N PHE A 193 -1.31 0.69 2.74
CA PHE A 193 0.04 0.85 2.19
C PHE A 193 1.15 0.69 3.23
N ILE A 194 0.93 1.06 4.48
CA ILE A 194 1.85 0.79 5.59
C ILE A 194 1.99 -0.73 5.80
N ILE A 195 0.88 -1.47 5.83
CA ILE A 195 0.88 -2.94 5.91
C ILE A 195 1.66 -3.54 4.74
N LEU A 196 1.40 -3.08 3.52
CA LEU A 196 2.10 -3.53 2.32
C LEU A 196 3.60 -3.27 2.40
N GLY A 197 4.00 -2.08 2.88
CA GLY A 197 5.39 -1.69 3.10
C GLY A 197 6.10 -2.58 4.13
N PHE A 198 5.48 -2.88 5.28
CA PHE A 198 6.04 -3.80 6.27
C PHE A 198 6.13 -5.22 5.74
N ALA A 199 5.11 -5.70 5.02
CA ALA A 199 5.14 -7.04 4.41
C ALA A 199 6.31 -7.13 3.40
N ALA A 200 6.47 -6.15 2.51
CA ALA A 200 7.60 -6.07 1.58
C ALA A 200 8.93 -6.09 2.34
N TRP A 201 9.09 -5.23 3.34
CA TRP A 201 10.31 -5.16 4.13
C TRP A 201 10.65 -6.50 4.80
N TYR A 202 9.67 -7.19 5.38
CA TYR A 202 9.86 -8.50 6.01
C TYR A 202 10.24 -9.58 4.98
N ILE A 203 9.64 -9.58 3.78
CA ILE A 203 10.01 -10.47 2.67
C ILE A 203 11.49 -10.33 2.33
N PHE A 204 12.01 -9.10 2.29
CA PHE A 204 13.40 -8.84 1.97
C PHE A 204 14.35 -9.22 3.11
N LEU A 205 14.00 -8.90 4.35
CA LEU A 205 14.79 -9.29 5.51
C LEU A 205 14.90 -10.82 5.64
N LEU A 206 13.81 -11.56 5.39
CA LEU A 206 13.80 -13.02 5.43
C LEU A 206 14.58 -13.66 4.27
N GLY A 207 14.67 -12.95 3.16
CA GLY A 207 15.39 -13.43 1.97
C GLY A 207 16.90 -13.31 2.03
N ARG A 208 17.47 -12.61 3.02
CA ARG A 208 18.89 -12.29 3.11
C ARG A 208 19.52 -12.85 4.37
N ARG A 209 20.83 -13.16 4.29
CA ARG A 209 21.62 -13.55 5.46
C ARG A 209 21.96 -12.30 6.28
N GLU A 210 22.13 -12.45 7.59
CA GLU A 210 22.54 -11.36 8.49
C GLU A 210 23.87 -10.71 8.06
N ALA A 211 24.82 -11.54 7.62
CA ALA A 211 26.11 -11.08 7.13
C ALA A 211 25.98 -10.15 5.89
N ASP A 212 25.09 -10.52 4.95
CA ASP A 212 24.84 -9.72 3.75
C ASP A 212 24.20 -8.36 4.11
N LEU A 213 23.29 -8.35 5.09
CA LEU A 213 22.67 -7.12 5.59
C LEU A 213 23.67 -6.22 6.32
N MET A 214 24.59 -6.80 7.10
CA MET A 214 25.67 -6.02 7.76
C MET A 214 26.63 -5.43 6.73
N GLN A 215 27.01 -6.19 5.72
CA GLN A 215 27.89 -5.71 4.65
C GLN A 215 27.23 -4.59 3.87
N ALA A 216 25.95 -4.75 3.49
CA ALA A 216 25.18 -3.73 2.79
C ALA A 216 25.12 -2.41 3.57
N ARG A 217 24.96 -2.47 4.90
CA ARG A 217 24.98 -1.27 5.76
C ARG A 217 26.33 -0.55 5.78
N ARG A 218 27.44 -1.31 5.67
CA ARG A 218 28.79 -0.74 5.67
C ARG A 218 29.19 -0.12 4.34
N SER A 219 28.72 -0.69 3.24
CA SER A 219 29.07 -0.28 1.86
C SER A 219 28.01 0.60 1.19
N GLY A 220 26.87 0.84 1.85
CA GLY A 220 25.75 1.57 1.28
C GLY A 220 25.99 3.07 1.10
N ASP A 221 25.44 3.63 0.02
CA ASP A 221 25.42 5.08 -0.21
C ASP A 221 24.34 5.73 0.69
N THR A 222 24.79 6.31 1.82
CA THR A 222 23.90 6.97 2.80
C THR A 222 23.13 8.16 2.21
N ARG A 223 23.71 8.87 1.23
CA ARG A 223 23.05 10.01 0.57
C ARG A 223 21.92 9.52 -0.34
N LEU A 224 22.19 8.49 -1.14
CA LEU A 224 21.16 7.89 -1.98
C LEU A 224 20.05 7.27 -1.14
N PHE A 225 20.40 6.58 -0.05
CA PHE A 225 19.45 6.03 0.91
C PHE A 225 18.55 7.13 1.49
N GLY A 226 19.10 8.22 2.03
CA GLY A 226 18.32 9.33 2.58
C GLY A 226 17.39 9.99 1.56
N ARG A 227 17.88 10.21 0.32
CA ARG A 227 17.06 10.77 -0.76
C ARG A 227 15.91 9.83 -1.16
N SER A 228 16.19 8.54 -1.26
CA SER A 228 15.17 7.53 -1.57
C SER A 228 14.12 7.43 -0.47
N THR A 229 14.55 7.54 0.81
CA THR A 229 13.63 7.59 1.95
C THR A 229 12.71 8.82 1.87
N GLY A 230 13.26 9.99 1.55
CA GLY A 230 12.46 11.20 1.31
C GLY A 230 11.46 11.03 0.16
N LEU A 231 11.87 10.41 -0.95
CA LEU A 231 10.99 10.12 -2.07
C LEU A 231 9.83 9.19 -1.67
N MET A 232 10.11 8.16 -0.89
CA MET A 232 9.09 7.24 -0.38
C MET A 232 8.04 7.96 0.48
N HIS A 233 8.48 8.84 1.40
CA HIS A 233 7.56 9.60 2.23
C HIS A 233 6.72 10.57 1.41
N LEU A 234 7.33 11.25 0.43
CA LEU A 234 6.59 12.14 -0.46
C LEU A 234 5.58 11.37 -1.33
N ALA A 235 5.94 10.19 -1.81
CA ALA A 235 5.02 9.30 -2.52
C ALA A 235 3.87 8.84 -1.62
N PHE A 236 4.15 8.54 -0.35
CA PHE A 236 3.10 8.19 0.62
C PHE A 236 2.13 9.37 0.85
N ILE A 237 2.64 10.59 1.01
CA ILE A 237 1.81 11.80 1.09
C ILE A 237 0.96 11.95 -0.18
N GLN A 238 1.54 11.72 -1.35
CA GLN A 238 0.82 11.78 -2.63
C GLN A 238 -0.35 10.78 -2.70
N ILE A 239 -0.20 9.58 -2.11
CA ILE A 239 -1.28 8.59 -2.01
C ILE A 239 -2.41 9.10 -1.12
N LEU A 240 -2.08 9.66 0.05
CA LEU A 240 -3.08 10.21 0.95
C LEU A 240 -3.86 11.37 0.31
N LEU A 241 -3.16 12.26 -0.38
CA LEU A 241 -3.81 13.34 -1.15
C LEU A 241 -4.68 12.79 -2.28
N GLY A 242 -4.24 11.72 -2.96
CA GLY A 242 -5.04 11.03 -3.98
C GLY A 242 -6.31 10.40 -3.41
N ALA A 243 -6.24 9.88 -2.18
CA ALA A 243 -7.41 9.37 -1.47
C ALA A 243 -8.41 10.49 -1.10
N LEU A 244 -7.92 11.69 -0.74
CA LEU A 244 -8.79 12.85 -0.52
C LEU A 244 -9.48 13.26 -1.81
N VAL A 245 -8.74 13.33 -2.94
CA VAL A 245 -9.32 13.62 -4.27
C VAL A 245 -10.41 12.62 -4.64
N ALA A 246 -10.16 11.31 -4.40
CA ALA A 246 -11.14 10.25 -4.68
C ALA A 246 -12.34 10.30 -3.72
N GLY A 247 -12.12 10.66 -2.45
CA GLY A 247 -13.16 10.66 -1.41
C GLY A 247 -14.23 11.73 -1.56
N ILE A 248 -13.95 12.83 -2.26
CA ILE A 248 -14.91 13.91 -2.51
C ILE A 248 -15.14 14.14 -4.03
N ASP A 249 -14.79 13.17 -4.86
CA ASP A 249 -14.87 13.26 -6.33
C ASP A 249 -14.21 14.52 -6.93
N ALA A 250 -13.23 15.08 -6.24
CA ALA A 250 -12.55 16.31 -6.63
C ALA A 250 -11.91 16.23 -8.04
N GLY A 251 -11.62 15.02 -8.52
CA GLY A 251 -11.10 14.81 -9.88
C GLY A 251 -12.03 15.29 -10.99
N ARG A 252 -13.33 15.39 -10.71
CA ARG A 252 -14.36 15.83 -11.66
C ARG A 252 -14.52 17.36 -11.69
N ALA A 253 -14.09 18.07 -10.64
CA ALA A 253 -14.29 19.52 -10.51
C ALA A 253 -13.56 20.33 -11.60
N PHE A 254 -12.32 19.94 -11.94
CA PHE A 254 -11.53 20.59 -12.98
C PHE A 254 -10.97 19.54 -13.95
N PRO A 255 -11.72 19.17 -15.02
CA PRO A 255 -11.31 18.17 -16.01
C PRO A 255 -10.34 18.74 -17.06
N THR A 256 -9.45 19.63 -16.67
CA THR A 256 -8.47 20.31 -17.50
C THR A 256 -7.06 20.09 -16.99
N TRP A 257 -6.07 20.18 -17.87
CA TRP A 257 -4.64 20.10 -17.55
C TRP A 257 -3.85 20.88 -18.61
N PRO A 258 -2.80 21.65 -18.23
CA PRO A 258 -2.20 21.82 -16.89
C PRO A 258 -2.98 22.78 -15.97
N LEU A 259 -3.84 23.62 -16.52
CA LEU A 259 -4.62 24.63 -15.79
C LEU A 259 -5.82 24.00 -15.03
N MET A 260 -6.35 24.76 -14.08
CA MET A 260 -7.58 24.48 -13.36
C MET A 260 -8.72 25.31 -13.95
N GLY A 261 -9.33 24.84 -15.05
CA GLY A 261 -10.14 25.71 -15.92
C GLY A 261 -9.23 26.63 -16.71
N ASP A 262 -9.49 27.94 -16.62
CA ASP A 262 -8.74 28.99 -17.35
C ASP A 262 -7.59 29.58 -16.51
N SER A 263 -7.42 29.18 -15.24
CA SER A 263 -6.40 29.72 -14.33
C SER A 263 -5.47 28.62 -13.77
N PHE A 264 -4.32 29.02 -13.22
CA PHE A 264 -3.40 28.12 -12.57
C PHE A 264 -3.93 27.66 -11.19
N LEU A 265 -4.56 28.56 -10.45
CA LEU A 265 -5.19 28.31 -9.16
C LEU A 265 -6.69 28.06 -9.36
N PRO A 266 -7.31 27.21 -8.53
CA PRO A 266 -8.76 27.08 -8.53
C PRO A 266 -9.41 28.42 -8.11
N PRO A 267 -10.59 28.77 -8.65
CA PRO A 267 -11.32 29.93 -8.16
C PRO A 267 -11.77 29.71 -6.71
N ASP A 268 -11.72 30.77 -5.91
CA ASP A 268 -12.23 30.83 -4.54
C ASP A 268 -11.83 29.65 -3.62
N PRO A 269 -10.52 29.36 -3.44
CA PRO A 269 -10.05 28.12 -2.83
C PRO A 269 -10.22 28.06 -1.29
N PHE A 270 -10.79 29.11 -0.64
CA PHE A 270 -10.86 29.23 0.82
C PHE A 270 -12.24 29.69 1.31
N THR A 271 -13.31 29.17 0.74
CA THR A 271 -14.69 29.56 1.05
C THR A 271 -15.30 28.86 2.25
N ILE A 272 -14.74 27.70 2.65
CA ILE A 272 -15.29 26.88 3.73
C ILE A 272 -14.72 27.33 5.07
N THR A 273 -15.58 27.48 6.08
CA THR A 273 -15.20 27.82 7.45
C THR A 273 -15.37 26.59 8.36
N PRO A 274 -14.40 26.27 9.26
CA PRO A 274 -13.11 26.93 9.47
C PRO A 274 -12.10 26.63 8.33
N LEU A 275 -11.11 27.52 8.15
CA LEU A 275 -10.20 27.56 6.99
C LEU A 275 -9.52 26.19 6.68
N TRP A 276 -9.14 25.41 7.69
CA TRP A 276 -8.48 24.12 7.51
C TRP A 276 -9.33 23.08 6.77
N ARG A 277 -10.68 23.19 6.81
CA ARG A 277 -11.59 22.27 6.12
C ARG A 277 -11.42 22.32 4.60
N ASN A 278 -11.02 23.46 4.04
CA ASN A 278 -10.81 23.56 2.60
C ASN A 278 -9.77 22.56 2.08
N PHE A 279 -8.75 22.22 2.86
CA PHE A 279 -7.75 21.22 2.48
C PHE A 279 -8.28 19.78 2.41
N PHE A 280 -9.51 19.53 2.86
CA PHE A 280 -10.14 18.21 2.89
C PHE A 280 -11.49 18.13 2.18
N GLU A 281 -12.16 19.28 2.00
CA GLU A 281 -13.55 19.33 1.56
C GLU A 281 -13.75 20.25 0.35
N ASP A 282 -12.84 21.20 0.05
CA ASP A 282 -12.90 21.99 -1.17
C ASP A 282 -12.30 21.21 -2.34
N ALA A 283 -13.12 20.86 -3.33
CA ALA A 283 -12.72 20.02 -4.45
C ALA A 283 -11.61 20.67 -5.32
N GLY A 284 -11.65 22.00 -5.46
CA GLY A 284 -10.62 22.74 -6.20
C GLY A 284 -9.28 22.70 -5.51
N LEU A 285 -9.24 23.05 -4.21
CA LEU A 285 -8.01 23.10 -3.43
C LEU A 285 -7.39 21.71 -3.23
N VAL A 286 -8.21 20.72 -2.92
CA VAL A 286 -7.76 19.33 -2.75
C VAL A 286 -7.13 18.80 -4.04
N GLN A 287 -7.76 19.02 -5.18
CA GLN A 287 -7.22 18.62 -6.48
C GLN A 287 -5.94 19.42 -6.83
N PHE A 288 -5.89 20.71 -6.54
CA PHE A 288 -4.72 21.55 -6.76
C PHE A 288 -3.52 21.09 -5.94
N VAL A 289 -3.69 20.88 -4.63
CA VAL A 289 -2.62 20.40 -3.74
C VAL A 289 -2.09 19.04 -4.21
N HIS A 290 -2.98 18.12 -4.59
CA HIS A 290 -2.59 16.81 -5.14
C HIS A 290 -1.73 16.97 -6.42
N ARG A 291 -2.08 17.88 -7.34
CA ARG A 291 -1.28 18.14 -8.55
C ARG A 291 0.08 18.74 -8.22
N MET A 292 0.14 19.72 -7.31
CA MET A 292 1.41 20.36 -6.94
C MET A 292 2.38 19.39 -6.28
N VAL A 293 1.89 18.55 -5.39
CA VAL A 293 2.72 17.50 -4.76
C VAL A 293 3.15 16.43 -5.78
N ALA A 294 2.29 16.09 -6.78
CA ALA A 294 2.67 15.20 -7.87
C ALA A 294 3.81 15.77 -8.72
N TYR A 295 3.77 17.08 -9.05
CA TYR A 295 4.87 17.73 -9.77
C TYR A 295 6.16 17.74 -8.96
N ALA A 296 6.08 18.09 -7.67
CA ALA A 296 7.24 18.05 -6.76
C ALA A 296 7.82 16.63 -6.65
N LEU A 297 6.96 15.62 -6.49
CA LEU A 297 7.35 14.21 -6.44
C LEU A 297 8.07 13.76 -7.72
N PHE A 298 7.52 14.11 -8.88
CA PHE A 298 8.11 13.77 -10.18
C PHE A 298 9.47 14.42 -10.37
N LEU A 299 9.59 15.73 -10.11
CA LEU A 299 10.85 16.46 -10.21
C LEU A 299 11.92 15.91 -9.25
N TYR A 300 11.53 15.64 -8.00
CA TYR A 300 12.44 15.07 -7.01
C TYR A 300 12.89 13.66 -7.41
N GLY A 301 11.97 12.83 -7.89
CA GLY A 301 12.27 11.50 -8.42
C GLY A 301 13.21 11.53 -9.63
N ALA A 302 13.02 12.49 -10.55
CA ALA A 302 13.89 12.72 -11.70
C ALA A 302 15.32 13.09 -11.28
N VAL A 303 15.47 13.96 -10.28
CA VAL A 303 16.78 14.35 -9.74
C VAL A 303 17.50 13.13 -9.13
N ILE A 304 16.79 12.31 -8.34
CA ILE A 304 17.35 11.10 -7.73
C ILE A 304 17.76 10.10 -8.82
N TRP A 305 16.85 9.84 -9.76
CA TRP A 305 17.12 8.95 -10.90
C TRP A 305 18.35 9.39 -11.68
N TRP A 306 18.48 10.69 -11.99
CA TRP A 306 19.62 11.23 -12.72
C TRP A 306 20.93 11.01 -11.99
N GLY A 307 20.96 11.15 -10.67
CA GLY A 307 22.11 10.85 -9.82
C GLY A 307 22.43 9.35 -9.78
N ALA A 308 21.41 8.51 -9.53
CA ALA A 308 21.57 7.07 -9.35
C ALA A 308 22.01 6.34 -10.63
N ARG A 309 21.55 6.79 -11.82
CA ARG A 309 21.92 6.18 -13.11
C ARG A 309 23.42 6.24 -13.43
N ARG A 310 24.16 7.16 -12.78
CA ARG A 310 25.60 7.34 -12.93
C ARG A 310 26.41 6.49 -11.95
N GLY A 311 25.77 5.83 -11.00
CA GLY A 311 26.42 4.98 -10.01
C GLY A 311 27.03 3.72 -10.64
N PRO A 312 28.03 3.10 -9.98
CA PRO A 312 28.74 1.92 -10.51
C PRO A 312 27.86 0.65 -10.49
N ASN A 313 26.90 0.55 -9.58
CA ASN A 313 26.11 -0.65 -9.36
C ASN A 313 24.98 -0.80 -10.40
N GLY A 314 25.00 -1.91 -11.18
CA GLY A 314 24.02 -2.20 -12.22
C GLY A 314 22.61 -2.43 -11.68
N HIS A 315 22.45 -3.09 -10.53
CA HIS A 315 21.15 -3.33 -9.92
C HIS A 315 20.50 -2.03 -9.45
N THR A 316 21.29 -1.14 -8.84
CA THR A 316 20.82 0.20 -8.45
C THR A 316 20.34 0.99 -9.66
N ARG A 317 21.14 1.01 -10.75
CA ARG A 317 20.72 1.71 -11.99
C ARG A 317 19.42 1.14 -12.56
N PHE A 318 19.29 -0.18 -12.62
CA PHE A 318 18.07 -0.83 -13.09
C PHE A 318 16.85 -0.45 -12.23
N ALA A 319 16.98 -0.52 -10.91
CA ALA A 319 15.91 -0.19 -9.98
C ALA A 319 15.43 1.27 -10.14
N PHE A 320 16.35 2.24 -10.24
CA PHE A 320 15.98 3.64 -10.43
C PHE A 320 15.43 3.93 -11.84
N ASN A 321 15.88 3.22 -12.88
CA ASN A 321 15.29 3.31 -14.21
C ASN A 321 13.83 2.78 -14.19
N ALA A 322 13.59 1.64 -13.55
CA ALA A 322 12.25 1.08 -13.40
C ALA A 322 11.33 2.02 -12.58
N MET A 323 11.83 2.57 -11.47
CA MET A 323 11.12 3.58 -10.68
C MET A 323 10.71 4.76 -11.55
N PHE A 324 11.65 5.37 -12.29
CA PHE A 324 11.38 6.53 -13.11
C PHE A 324 10.37 6.24 -14.23
N ALA A 325 10.49 5.07 -14.87
CA ALA A 325 9.54 4.62 -15.89
C ALA A 325 8.11 4.49 -15.32
N VAL A 326 7.97 3.93 -14.12
CA VAL A 326 6.67 3.81 -13.43
C VAL A 326 6.14 5.19 -13.03
N MET A 327 6.99 6.10 -12.54
CA MET A 327 6.59 7.48 -12.24
C MET A 327 6.08 8.20 -13.49
N LEU A 328 6.75 8.05 -14.62
CA LEU A 328 6.33 8.63 -15.89
C LEU A 328 4.96 8.06 -16.32
N LEU A 329 4.79 6.74 -16.24
CA LEU A 329 3.51 6.10 -16.51
C LEU A 329 2.39 6.65 -15.62
N GLN A 330 2.65 6.85 -14.31
CA GLN A 330 1.68 7.40 -13.37
C GLN A 330 1.29 8.84 -13.71
N VAL A 331 2.25 9.67 -14.12
CA VAL A 331 1.94 11.05 -14.57
C VAL A 331 1.03 11.03 -15.81
N ILE A 332 1.34 10.18 -16.79
CA ILE A 332 0.52 10.04 -18.00
C ILE A 332 -0.91 9.58 -17.62
N LEU A 333 -1.03 8.55 -16.80
CA LEU A 333 -2.33 8.06 -16.33
C LEU A 333 -3.10 9.11 -15.54
N GLY A 334 -2.42 9.87 -14.66
CA GLY A 334 -3.02 10.96 -13.91
C GLY A 334 -3.55 12.09 -14.80
N ILE A 335 -2.79 12.50 -15.84
CA ILE A 335 -3.23 13.49 -16.80
C ILE A 335 -4.44 12.97 -17.61
N MET A 336 -4.37 11.71 -18.08
CA MET A 336 -5.47 11.09 -18.81
C MET A 336 -6.74 11.01 -17.97
N THR A 337 -6.61 10.70 -16.68
CA THR A 337 -7.74 10.69 -15.73
C THR A 337 -8.34 12.08 -15.59
N ALA A 338 -7.52 13.10 -15.39
CA ALA A 338 -7.99 14.47 -15.22
C ALA A 338 -8.78 14.95 -16.46
N ILE A 339 -8.30 14.65 -17.68
CA ILE A 339 -8.93 15.10 -18.93
C ILE A 339 -10.18 14.26 -19.28
N LYS A 340 -10.15 12.94 -19.01
CA LYS A 340 -11.24 12.00 -19.36
C LYS A 340 -12.28 11.83 -18.27
N SER A 341 -12.29 12.63 -17.23
CA SER A 341 -13.13 12.42 -16.03
C SER A 341 -14.65 12.38 -16.29
N LYS A 342 -15.09 12.46 -17.53
CA LYS A 342 -16.46 12.14 -17.97
C LYS A 342 -16.75 10.63 -18.05
N HIS A 343 -15.73 9.74 -17.99
CA HIS A 343 -15.88 8.29 -18.09
C HIS A 343 -14.95 7.57 -17.10
N SER A 344 -15.58 6.95 -16.16
CA SER A 344 -15.15 6.10 -15.04
C SER A 344 -14.19 4.98 -15.43
N PHE A 345 -12.84 5.09 -15.30
CA PHE A 345 -11.97 3.89 -15.34
C PHE A 345 -10.55 4.07 -14.73
N SER A 346 -10.21 5.18 -14.12
CA SER A 346 -8.80 5.58 -13.96
C SER A 346 -8.20 5.48 -12.56
N SER A 347 -8.98 5.26 -11.50
CA SER A 347 -8.44 5.23 -10.11
C SER A 347 -7.62 3.97 -9.80
N CYS A 348 -7.82 2.87 -10.51
CA CYS A 348 -7.10 1.61 -10.28
C CYS A 348 -5.60 1.70 -10.64
N ALA A 349 -5.23 2.57 -11.59
CA ALA A 349 -3.86 2.73 -12.05
C ALA A 349 -2.93 3.39 -11.02
N MET A 350 -3.46 4.18 -10.08
CA MET A 350 -2.67 4.86 -9.04
C MET A 350 -2.08 3.89 -8.01
N ASN A 351 -2.67 2.71 -7.86
CA ASN A 351 -2.24 1.71 -6.88
C ASN A 351 -0.97 0.92 -7.30
N VAL A 352 -0.66 0.87 -8.60
CA VAL A 352 0.52 0.13 -9.14
C VAL A 352 1.84 0.82 -8.75
N PHE A 353 1.83 2.14 -8.55
CA PHE A 353 3.02 2.94 -8.27
C PHE A 353 3.72 2.58 -6.95
N CYS A 354 2.95 2.34 -5.88
CA CYS A 354 3.54 2.00 -4.58
C CYS A 354 4.20 0.63 -4.52
N LEU A 355 3.72 -0.33 -5.29
CA LEU A 355 4.33 -1.66 -5.40
C LEU A 355 5.76 -1.57 -5.94
N SER A 356 6.00 -0.66 -6.88
CA SER A 356 7.30 -0.45 -7.49
C SER A 356 8.29 0.26 -6.56
N ILE A 357 7.84 1.25 -5.78
CA ILE A 357 8.71 1.96 -4.82
C ILE A 357 9.13 1.04 -3.67
N CYS A 358 8.22 0.24 -3.11
CA CYS A 358 8.55 -0.74 -2.08
C CYS A 358 9.60 -1.76 -2.57
N SER A 359 9.51 -2.22 -3.82
CA SER A 359 10.47 -3.15 -4.38
C SER A 359 11.86 -2.53 -4.58
N ILE A 360 11.93 -1.26 -4.94
CA ILE A 360 13.18 -0.51 -5.15
C ILE A 360 13.91 -0.23 -3.83
N PHE A 361 13.15 0.16 -2.77
CA PHE A 361 13.73 0.39 -1.44
C PHE A 361 14.42 -0.83 -0.87
N SER A 362 13.89 -2.00 -1.15
CA SER A 362 14.43 -3.26 -0.70
C SER A 362 15.66 -3.70 -1.47
N GLN A 363 15.78 -3.33 -2.74
CA GLN A 363 16.98 -3.63 -3.55
C GLN A 363 18.15 -2.71 -3.21
N ASN A 364 17.89 -1.46 -2.79
CA ASN A 364 18.97 -0.54 -2.38
C ASN A 364 19.65 -0.89 -1.06
N GLN A 365 19.16 -1.85 -0.30
CA GLN A 365 19.91 -2.45 0.81
C GLN A 365 20.94 -3.50 0.36
N ASN A 366 21.17 -3.67 -0.96
CA ASN A 366 22.14 -4.57 -1.56
C ASN A 366 23.43 -3.89 -2.06
N VAL A 367 23.64 -2.61 -1.74
CA VAL A 367 24.90 -1.90 -2.04
C VAL A 367 25.75 -1.76 -0.82
#